data_a891292eeebdbf7ca2f84445108a4df2
#
_entry.id   a891292eeebdbf7ca2f84445108a4df2
#
_cell.length_a   1.000
_cell.length_b   1.000
_cell.length_c   1.000
_cell.angle_alpha   90.00
_cell.angle_beta   90.00
_cell.angle_gamma   90.00
#
_symmetry.space_group_name_H-M   'P 1'
#
loop_
_entity.id
_entity.type
_entity.pdbx_description
1 polymer ?
#
loop_
_entity_poly.entity_id
_entity_poly.type
_entity_poly.pdbx_seq_one_letter_code
_entity_poly.pdbx_strand_id
1 'polypeptide(L)'
;FDIYSRTSSPTHRRVASEFFKKLYDEGKFIEQTSEQYYDEQEQTFLADRYIVGTCPRCQNEKAYGDQCEKCGSTLSPDELINPHSSISGSVPVKRETKHWYLPLNEYEGFLKEWILQGHKEWKSNVYGQCKSWIDLGLLPRAVSRDLDWGIPVPVEGAEGKVLYVWFDAPIGYISATQDLTPDWEKYWKSEDTKMVHFIGKDNIVFHCIVFPSMLKAHG
;
A
#
# COMPACT_ATOMS: atom_id res chain seq x y z
N PHE A 1 26.69 2.84 6.70
CA PHE A 1 25.39 3.52 6.68
C PHE A 1 25.51 4.82 7.47
N ASP A 2 25.03 5.92 6.90
CA ASP A 2 25.06 7.23 7.57
C ASP A 2 23.93 7.34 8.59
N ILE A 3 22.80 6.65 8.35
CA ILE A 3 21.69 6.56 9.29
C ILE A 3 20.97 5.21 9.17
N TYR A 4 20.45 4.73 10.30
CA TYR A 4 19.49 3.65 10.39
C TYR A 4 18.18 4.22 10.98
N SER A 5 17.09 4.08 10.26
CA SER A 5 15.78 4.58 10.67
C SER A 5 14.71 3.48 10.62
N ARG A 6 13.54 3.79 11.15
CA ARG A 6 12.37 2.90 11.17
C ARG A 6 11.07 3.72 11.08
N THR A 7 10.05 3.12 10.47
CA THR A 7 8.75 3.75 10.28
C THR A 7 7.93 3.95 11.57
N SER A 8 8.44 3.49 12.71
CA SER A 8 7.87 3.77 14.03
C SER A 8 8.48 5.01 14.72
N SER A 9 9.38 5.75 14.05
CA SER A 9 9.99 6.95 14.62
C SER A 9 8.98 8.12 14.68
N PRO A 10 9.13 9.04 15.65
CA PRO A 10 8.29 10.26 15.72
C PRO A 10 8.41 11.12 14.45
N THR A 11 9.60 11.25 13.89
CA THR A 11 9.83 11.98 12.64
C THR A 11 9.06 11.35 11.49
N HIS A 12 9.13 10.03 11.34
CA HIS A 12 8.38 9.36 10.29
C HIS A 12 6.87 9.55 10.45
N ARG A 13 6.34 9.39 11.67
CA ARG A 13 4.91 9.62 11.93
C ARG A 13 4.48 11.02 11.49
N ARG A 14 5.25 12.06 11.84
CA ARG A 14 4.97 13.44 11.44
C ARG A 14 5.01 13.60 9.91
N VAL A 15 6.10 13.16 9.27
CA VAL A 15 6.32 13.32 7.82
C VAL A 15 5.26 12.57 7.00
N ALA A 16 4.92 11.35 7.39
CA ALA A 16 3.89 10.57 6.70
C ALA A 16 2.50 11.18 6.86
N SER A 17 2.18 11.70 8.06
CA SER A 17 0.91 12.40 8.31
C SER A 17 0.81 13.70 7.49
N GLU A 18 1.87 14.49 7.45
CA GLU A 18 1.93 15.73 6.64
C GLU A 18 1.82 15.42 5.14
N PHE A 19 2.49 14.36 4.68
CA PHE A 19 2.44 13.91 3.30
C PHE A 19 1.00 13.50 2.89
N PHE A 20 0.36 12.67 3.69
CA PHE A 20 -1.03 12.27 3.45
C PHE A 20 -1.95 13.49 3.46
N LYS A 21 -1.83 14.34 4.49
CA LYS A 21 -2.71 15.50 4.65
C LYS A 21 -2.60 16.46 3.45
N LYS A 22 -1.40 16.71 2.94
CA LYS A 22 -1.20 17.53 1.75
C LYS A 22 -1.95 16.95 0.55
N LEU A 23 -1.79 15.64 0.28
CA LEU A 23 -2.49 15.00 -0.83
C LEU A 23 -4.02 15.04 -0.66
N TYR A 24 -4.50 14.87 0.57
CA TYR A 24 -5.92 14.97 0.90
C TYR A 24 -6.46 16.38 0.66
N ASP A 25 -5.80 17.41 1.20
CA ASP A 25 -6.20 18.81 1.07
C ASP A 25 -6.20 19.29 -0.40
N GLU A 26 -5.32 18.72 -1.22
CA GLU A 26 -5.23 19.00 -2.67
C GLU A 26 -6.18 18.13 -3.51
N GLY A 27 -7.03 17.30 -2.91
CA GLY A 27 -8.01 16.46 -3.60
C GLY A 27 -7.38 15.36 -4.47
N LYS A 28 -6.18 14.85 -4.10
CA LYS A 28 -5.46 13.82 -4.86
C LYS A 28 -5.97 12.40 -4.61
N PHE A 29 -6.84 12.21 -3.62
CA PHE A 29 -7.43 10.93 -3.31
C PHE A 29 -8.87 10.86 -3.78
N ILE A 30 -9.31 9.67 -4.14
CA ILE A 30 -10.73 9.32 -4.24
C ILE A 30 -11.17 8.58 -2.98
N GLU A 31 -12.37 8.90 -2.50
CA GLU A 31 -12.98 8.17 -1.38
C GLU A 31 -13.89 7.08 -1.94
N GLN A 32 -13.75 5.87 -1.43
CA GLN A 32 -14.62 4.74 -1.79
C GLN A 32 -15.09 4.03 -0.53
N THR A 33 -16.38 3.75 -0.49
CA THR A 33 -16.99 2.86 0.50
C THR A 33 -17.09 1.46 -0.09
N SER A 34 -16.64 0.47 0.65
CA SER A 34 -16.72 -0.94 0.28
C SER A 34 -17.12 -1.78 1.48
N GLU A 35 -17.74 -2.92 1.22
CA GLU A 35 -18.00 -3.90 2.27
C GLU A 35 -16.75 -4.74 2.51
N GLN A 36 -16.40 -4.88 3.79
CA GLN A 36 -15.30 -5.75 4.24
C GLN A 36 -15.78 -6.67 5.35
N TYR A 37 -15.13 -7.79 5.51
CA TYR A 37 -15.42 -8.72 6.60
C TYR A 37 -15.00 -8.15 7.95
N TYR A 38 -15.89 -8.27 8.93
CA TYR A 38 -15.73 -7.75 10.29
C TYR A 38 -15.98 -8.86 11.30
N ASP A 39 -15.08 -8.99 12.26
CA ASP A 39 -15.22 -9.88 13.40
C ASP A 39 -15.92 -9.15 14.53
N GLU A 40 -17.15 -9.57 14.86
CA GLU A 40 -17.93 -8.94 15.92
C GLU A 40 -17.44 -9.25 17.32
N GLN A 41 -16.75 -10.40 17.51
CA GLN A 41 -16.20 -10.76 18.82
C GLN A 41 -14.95 -9.93 19.12
N GLU A 42 -14.07 -9.79 18.15
CA GLU A 42 -12.82 -9.02 18.29
C GLU A 42 -13.01 -7.52 17.94
N GLN A 43 -14.20 -7.15 17.46
CA GLN A 43 -14.54 -5.78 17.06
C GLN A 43 -13.54 -5.17 16.06
N THR A 44 -13.09 -5.96 15.08
CA THR A 44 -12.09 -5.54 14.10
C THR A 44 -12.43 -5.97 12.68
N PHE A 45 -12.04 -5.19 11.69
CA PHE A 45 -12.06 -5.61 10.30
C PHE A 45 -10.98 -6.65 10.04
N LEU A 46 -11.30 -7.63 9.19
CA LEU A 46 -10.41 -8.74 8.88
C LEU A 46 -9.70 -8.47 7.55
N ALA A 47 -8.37 -8.47 7.58
CA ALA A 47 -7.61 -8.62 6.35
C ALA A 47 -7.81 -10.03 5.77
N ASP A 48 -7.67 -10.16 4.45
CA ASP A 48 -7.98 -11.41 3.72
C ASP A 48 -7.31 -12.65 4.34
N ARG A 49 -6.11 -12.51 4.88
CA ARG A 49 -5.39 -13.61 5.56
C ARG A 49 -5.94 -13.98 6.93
N TYR A 50 -6.76 -13.15 7.52
CA TYR A 50 -7.46 -13.47 8.77
C TYR A 50 -8.81 -14.14 8.54
N ILE A 51 -9.17 -14.38 7.28
CA ILE A 51 -10.38 -15.12 6.91
C ILE A 51 -9.93 -16.48 6.38
N VAL A 52 -10.41 -17.54 6.99
CA VAL A 52 -10.08 -18.92 6.65
C VAL A 52 -11.35 -19.67 6.33
N GLY A 53 -11.29 -20.57 5.36
CA GLY A 53 -12.43 -21.39 4.96
C GLY A 53 -12.02 -22.53 4.04
N THR A 54 -13.01 -23.20 3.46
CA THR A 54 -12.74 -24.29 2.53
C THR A 54 -12.54 -23.76 1.12
N CYS A 55 -11.42 -24.15 0.50
CA CYS A 55 -11.12 -23.81 -0.89
C CYS A 55 -12.16 -24.41 -1.84
N PRO A 56 -12.83 -23.64 -2.70
CA PRO A 56 -13.81 -24.16 -3.65
C PRO A 56 -13.19 -25.05 -4.73
N ARG A 57 -11.87 -24.95 -4.95
CA ARG A 57 -11.18 -25.67 -6.04
C ARG A 57 -10.61 -27.01 -5.62
N CYS A 58 -10.02 -27.12 -4.42
CA CYS A 58 -9.36 -28.35 -3.98
C CYS A 58 -9.87 -28.90 -2.64
N GLN A 59 -10.91 -28.30 -2.09
CA GLN A 59 -11.55 -28.70 -0.80
C GLN A 59 -10.58 -28.68 0.39
N ASN A 60 -9.54 -27.87 0.34
CA ASN A 60 -8.68 -27.64 1.49
C ASN A 60 -9.43 -26.78 2.52
N GLU A 61 -9.67 -27.32 3.72
CA GLU A 61 -10.43 -26.65 4.80
C GLU A 61 -9.67 -25.48 5.46
N LYS A 62 -8.41 -25.27 5.11
CA LYS A 62 -7.54 -24.22 5.65
C LYS A 62 -7.03 -23.29 4.55
N ALA A 63 -7.88 -22.87 3.65
CA ALA A 63 -7.53 -21.88 2.65
C ALA A 63 -7.73 -20.46 3.22
N TYR A 64 -6.78 -19.55 2.92
CA TYR A 64 -6.89 -18.15 3.28
C TYR A 64 -7.71 -17.37 2.24
N GLY A 65 -8.24 -16.21 2.64
CA GLY A 65 -9.06 -15.38 1.79
C GLY A 65 -8.33 -14.79 0.57
N ASP A 66 -6.99 -14.76 0.56
CA ASP A 66 -6.18 -14.29 -0.58
C ASP A 66 -5.69 -15.43 -1.49
N GLN A 67 -5.45 -16.62 -0.90
CA GLN A 67 -4.98 -17.78 -1.66
C GLN A 67 -5.15 -19.10 -0.91
N CYS A 68 -5.19 -20.18 -1.66
CA CYS A 68 -5.10 -21.54 -1.11
C CYS A 68 -3.66 -22.04 -1.16
N GLU A 69 -3.02 -22.23 -0.02
CA GLU A 69 -1.63 -22.70 0.03
C GLU A 69 -1.43 -24.15 -0.45
N LYS A 70 -2.51 -24.96 -0.48
CA LYS A 70 -2.44 -26.34 -0.96
C LYS A 70 -2.42 -26.46 -2.47
N CYS A 71 -3.25 -25.71 -3.19
CA CYS A 71 -3.34 -25.77 -4.65
C CYS A 71 -2.78 -24.53 -5.36
N GLY A 72 -2.33 -23.51 -4.62
CA GLY A 72 -1.73 -22.29 -5.15
C GLY A 72 -2.71 -21.32 -5.83
N SER A 73 -4.01 -21.60 -5.77
CA SER A 73 -5.01 -20.73 -6.38
C SER A 73 -5.17 -19.43 -5.64
N THR A 74 -5.17 -18.30 -6.35
CA THR A 74 -5.64 -17.02 -5.83
C THR A 74 -7.13 -17.10 -5.54
N LEU A 75 -7.55 -16.53 -4.42
CA LEU A 75 -8.93 -16.49 -3.93
C LEU A 75 -9.28 -15.06 -3.53
N SER A 76 -10.57 -14.82 -3.38
CA SER A 76 -11.10 -13.74 -2.55
C SER A 76 -11.84 -14.33 -1.34
N PRO A 77 -11.99 -13.59 -0.25
CA PRO A 77 -12.75 -14.06 0.91
C PRO A 77 -14.16 -14.54 0.58
N ASP A 78 -14.81 -13.91 -0.41
CA ASP A 78 -16.16 -14.26 -0.86
C ASP A 78 -16.24 -15.60 -1.59
N GLU A 79 -15.12 -16.12 -2.08
CA GLU A 79 -15.07 -17.44 -2.75
C GLU A 79 -14.95 -18.60 -1.76
N LEU A 80 -14.53 -18.32 -0.52
CA LEU A 80 -14.37 -19.36 0.49
C LEU A 80 -15.71 -19.98 0.89
N ILE A 81 -15.74 -21.28 1.03
CA ILE A 81 -16.87 -22.01 1.59
C ILE A 81 -16.73 -22.00 3.12
N ASN A 82 -17.79 -21.59 3.84
CA ASN A 82 -17.83 -21.46 5.29
C ASN A 82 -16.69 -20.60 5.84
N PRO A 83 -16.56 -19.32 5.43
CA PRO A 83 -15.51 -18.45 5.94
C PRO A 83 -15.69 -18.18 7.43
N HIS A 84 -14.57 -18.16 8.16
CA HIS A 84 -14.51 -17.82 9.58
C HIS A 84 -13.27 -17.00 9.90
N SER A 85 -13.33 -16.24 10.97
CA SER A 85 -12.18 -15.49 11.48
C SER A 85 -11.11 -16.45 12.01
N SER A 86 -9.87 -16.29 11.59
CA SER A 86 -8.75 -17.04 12.17
C SER A 86 -8.35 -16.54 13.57
N ILE A 87 -8.90 -15.40 14.00
CA ILE A 87 -8.60 -14.77 15.29
C ILE A 87 -9.55 -15.34 16.36
N SER A 88 -10.86 -15.20 16.15
CA SER A 88 -11.89 -15.62 17.12
C SER A 88 -12.54 -16.97 16.79
N GLY A 89 -12.44 -17.44 15.54
CA GLY A 89 -13.21 -18.58 15.05
C GLY A 89 -14.66 -18.27 14.69
N SER A 90 -15.14 -17.03 14.89
CA SER A 90 -16.50 -16.62 14.58
C SER A 90 -16.74 -16.54 13.08
N VAL A 91 -18.02 -16.61 12.68
CA VAL A 91 -18.42 -16.29 11.30
C VAL A 91 -18.44 -14.76 11.16
N PRO A 92 -17.57 -14.18 10.30
CA PRO A 92 -17.52 -12.74 10.17
C PRO A 92 -18.73 -12.20 9.41
N VAL A 93 -19.10 -10.97 9.72
CA VAL A 93 -20.17 -10.22 9.01
C VAL A 93 -19.57 -9.23 8.04
N LYS A 94 -20.32 -8.82 7.02
CA LYS A 94 -19.91 -7.71 6.16
C LYS A 94 -20.35 -6.38 6.76
N ARG A 95 -19.45 -5.42 6.80
CA ARG A 95 -19.69 -4.04 7.19
C ARG A 95 -19.11 -3.08 6.19
N GLU A 96 -19.81 -1.98 5.96
CA GLU A 96 -19.28 -0.90 5.14
C GLU A 96 -18.12 -0.20 5.83
N THR A 97 -17.07 0.08 5.06
CA THR A 97 -15.97 0.92 5.49
C THR A 97 -15.53 1.82 4.36
N LYS A 98 -15.12 3.04 4.71
CA LYS A 98 -14.64 4.06 3.77
C LYS A 98 -13.12 4.12 3.81
N HIS A 99 -12.50 4.12 2.63
CA HIS A 99 -11.07 4.28 2.48
C HIS A 99 -10.72 5.32 1.44
N TRP A 100 -9.50 5.85 1.55
CA TRP A 100 -8.89 6.75 0.57
C TRP A 100 -8.04 5.94 -0.39
N TYR A 101 -8.09 6.31 -1.68
CA TYR A 101 -7.38 5.63 -2.75
C TYR A 101 -6.58 6.64 -3.56
N LEU A 102 -5.31 6.31 -3.82
CA LEU A 102 -4.52 7.03 -4.82
C LEU A 102 -4.91 6.52 -6.21
N PRO A 103 -5.42 7.38 -7.11
CA PRO A 103 -5.85 6.98 -8.46
C PRO A 103 -4.65 6.77 -9.38
N LEU A 104 -3.95 5.61 -9.26
CA LEU A 104 -2.75 5.32 -10.04
C LEU A 104 -2.96 5.38 -11.56
N ASN A 105 -4.18 5.11 -12.02
CA ASN A 105 -4.58 5.24 -13.42
C ASN A 105 -4.38 6.66 -13.97
N GLU A 106 -4.50 7.70 -13.16
CA GLU A 106 -4.28 9.09 -13.57
C GLU A 106 -2.78 9.39 -13.78
N TYR A 107 -1.89 8.61 -13.18
CA TYR A 107 -0.44 8.74 -13.31
C TYR A 107 0.14 7.82 -14.40
N GLU A 108 -0.68 7.02 -15.09
CA GLU A 108 -0.23 6.06 -16.08
C GLU A 108 0.54 6.70 -17.24
N GLY A 109 0.08 7.87 -17.72
CA GLY A 109 0.78 8.64 -18.75
C GLY A 109 2.18 9.06 -18.34
N PHE A 110 2.32 9.61 -17.12
CA PHE A 110 3.61 9.96 -16.53
C PHE A 110 4.52 8.74 -16.38
N LEU A 111 4.01 7.63 -15.88
CA LEU A 111 4.78 6.40 -15.68
C LEU A 111 5.24 5.77 -17.00
N LYS A 112 4.41 5.82 -18.05
CA LYS A 112 4.78 5.37 -19.40
C LYS A 112 5.96 6.16 -19.94
N GLU A 113 5.90 7.49 -19.84
CA GLU A 113 6.98 8.35 -20.30
C GLU A 113 8.23 8.13 -19.46
N TRP A 114 8.11 8.23 -18.13
CA TRP A 114 9.25 8.15 -17.23
C TRP A 114 9.94 6.78 -17.26
N ILE A 115 9.19 5.67 -17.16
CA ILE A 115 9.77 4.32 -17.10
C ILE A 115 10.07 3.79 -18.51
N LEU A 116 9.03 3.74 -19.39
CA LEU A 116 9.16 3.00 -20.63
C LEU A 116 9.98 3.72 -21.69
N GLN A 117 10.07 5.06 -21.61
CA GLN A 117 10.88 5.87 -22.51
C GLN A 117 12.18 6.33 -21.84
N GLY A 118 12.13 6.75 -20.57
CA GLY A 118 13.20 7.37 -19.84
C GLY A 118 14.19 6.41 -19.18
N HIS A 119 13.78 5.19 -18.82
CA HIS A 119 14.59 4.27 -18.00
C HIS A 119 14.73 2.87 -18.60
N LYS A 120 15.05 2.80 -19.89
CA LYS A 120 15.29 1.52 -20.61
C LYS A 120 16.56 0.81 -20.14
N GLU A 121 17.47 1.53 -19.46
CA GLU A 121 18.71 1.02 -18.88
C GLU A 121 18.50 0.23 -17.58
N TRP A 122 17.32 0.27 -16.99
CA TRP A 122 17.02 -0.52 -15.79
C TRP A 122 17.17 -2.02 -16.05
N LYS A 123 17.46 -2.77 -14.99
CA LYS A 123 17.56 -4.24 -15.09
C LYS A 123 16.30 -4.79 -15.76
N SER A 124 16.49 -5.75 -16.66
CA SER A 124 15.41 -6.32 -17.50
C SER A 124 14.21 -6.84 -16.70
N ASN A 125 14.44 -7.44 -15.54
CA ASN A 125 13.36 -7.90 -14.65
C ASN A 125 12.57 -6.73 -14.05
N VAL A 126 13.22 -5.62 -13.68
CA VAL A 126 12.57 -4.42 -13.15
C VAL A 126 11.73 -3.75 -14.24
N TYR A 127 12.36 -3.48 -15.39
CA TYR A 127 11.67 -2.87 -16.53
C TYR A 127 10.49 -3.72 -17.01
N GLY A 128 10.69 -5.04 -17.16
CA GLY A 128 9.66 -5.96 -17.61
C GLY A 128 8.47 -6.05 -16.66
N GLN A 129 8.70 -6.04 -15.35
CA GLN A 129 7.63 -6.04 -14.36
C GLN A 129 6.84 -4.73 -14.39
N CYS A 130 7.51 -3.59 -14.45
CA CYS A 130 6.84 -2.29 -14.56
C CYS A 130 6.01 -2.20 -15.85
N LYS A 131 6.59 -2.62 -16.99
CA LYS A 131 5.88 -2.65 -18.27
C LYS A 131 4.63 -3.52 -18.20
N SER A 132 4.73 -4.71 -17.63
CA SER A 132 3.58 -5.61 -17.48
C SER A 132 2.45 -4.97 -16.67
N TRP A 133 2.75 -4.29 -15.59
CA TRP A 133 1.75 -3.60 -14.77
C TRP A 133 1.08 -2.43 -15.53
N ILE A 134 1.87 -1.65 -16.24
CA ILE A 134 1.36 -0.51 -17.03
C ILE A 134 0.50 -1.00 -18.19
N ASP A 135 0.91 -2.08 -18.88
CA ASP A 135 0.17 -2.66 -20.03
C ASP A 135 -1.18 -3.28 -19.59
N LEU A 136 -1.26 -3.82 -18.37
CA LEU A 136 -2.51 -4.34 -17.80
C LEU A 136 -3.49 -3.24 -17.39
N GLY A 137 -3.03 -2.00 -17.29
CA GLY A 137 -3.77 -0.87 -16.77
C GLY A 137 -3.66 -0.76 -15.25
N LEU A 138 -3.40 0.45 -14.77
CA LEU A 138 -3.28 0.73 -13.35
C LEU A 138 -4.64 1.01 -12.73
N LEU A 139 -4.85 0.51 -11.53
CA LEU A 139 -6.09 0.71 -10.75
C LEU A 139 -5.82 1.57 -9.52
N PRO A 140 -6.83 2.30 -9.01
CA PRO A 140 -6.72 3.01 -7.75
C PRO A 140 -6.26 2.09 -6.61
N ARG A 141 -5.35 2.55 -5.77
CA ARG A 141 -4.84 1.79 -4.62
C ARG A 141 -5.20 2.45 -3.32
N ALA A 142 -5.79 1.67 -2.42
CA ALA A 142 -6.10 2.13 -1.09
C ALA A 142 -4.82 2.53 -0.33
N VAL A 143 -4.88 3.69 0.33
CA VAL A 143 -3.78 4.26 1.12
C VAL A 143 -4.08 4.26 2.62
N SER A 144 -5.22 3.71 3.01
CA SER A 144 -5.65 3.53 4.41
C SER A 144 -6.13 2.10 4.66
N ARG A 145 -6.16 1.70 5.92
CA ARG A 145 -6.66 0.40 6.40
C ARG A 145 -7.36 0.57 7.76
N ASP A 146 -8.33 -0.28 8.02
CA ASP A 146 -8.93 -0.45 9.34
C ASP A 146 -8.04 -1.36 10.18
N LEU A 147 -7.18 -0.77 10.99
CA LEU A 147 -6.25 -1.47 11.88
C LEU A 147 -5.99 -0.64 13.12
N ASP A 148 -5.72 -1.31 14.23
CA ASP A 148 -5.44 -0.66 15.53
C ASP A 148 -3.99 -0.16 15.64
N TRP A 149 -3.09 -0.70 14.82
CA TRP A 149 -1.68 -0.34 14.83
C TRP A 149 -1.25 0.31 13.52
N GLY A 150 -0.59 1.44 13.61
CA GLY A 150 -0.08 2.17 12.46
C GLY A 150 -0.05 3.68 12.72
N ILE A 151 0.16 4.45 11.67
CA ILE A 151 0.04 5.91 11.70
C ILE A 151 -1.43 6.26 11.47
N PRO A 152 -2.13 6.89 12.43
CA PRO A 152 -3.52 7.28 12.23
C PRO A 152 -3.69 8.17 10.99
N VAL A 153 -4.76 7.95 10.25
CA VAL A 153 -5.12 8.81 9.11
C VAL A 153 -5.46 10.20 9.64
N PRO A 154 -4.74 11.28 9.23
CA PRO A 154 -4.79 12.57 9.90
C PRO A 154 -5.92 13.49 9.40
N VAL A 155 -7.12 12.94 9.17
CA VAL A 155 -8.28 13.69 8.68
C VAL A 155 -9.54 13.34 9.47
N GLU A 156 -10.51 14.24 9.49
CA GLU A 156 -11.79 14.05 10.17
C GLU A 156 -12.58 12.88 9.54
N GLY A 157 -13.27 12.10 10.38
CA GLY A 157 -14.03 10.92 9.96
C GLY A 157 -13.17 9.70 9.61
N ALA A 158 -11.90 9.68 10.07
CA ALA A 158 -10.96 8.59 9.87
C ALA A 158 -10.68 7.79 11.16
N GLU A 159 -11.58 7.85 12.13
CA GLU A 159 -11.43 7.13 13.41
C GLU A 159 -11.27 5.62 13.15
N GLY A 160 -10.32 4.99 13.84
CA GLY A 160 -10.00 3.56 13.68
C GLY A 160 -9.29 3.21 12.38
N LYS A 161 -8.78 4.21 11.64
CA LYS A 161 -8.04 3.99 10.38
C LYS A 161 -6.59 4.46 10.50
N VAL A 162 -5.72 3.69 9.87
CA VAL A 162 -4.29 3.99 9.78
C VAL A 162 -3.85 4.08 8.32
N LEU A 163 -2.72 4.72 8.08
CA LEU A 163 -2.07 4.71 6.78
C LEU A 163 -1.70 3.28 6.41
N TYR A 164 -1.93 2.92 5.15
CA TYR A 164 -1.50 1.62 4.65
C TYR A 164 0.02 1.55 4.56
N VAL A 165 0.61 0.46 5.04
CA VAL A 165 2.07 0.30 5.13
C VAL A 165 2.81 0.57 3.81
N TRP A 166 2.23 0.24 2.68
CA TRP A 166 2.85 0.51 1.37
C TRP A 166 2.67 1.94 0.86
N PHE A 167 1.90 2.75 1.58
CA PHE A 167 1.86 4.20 1.40
C PHE A 167 2.88 4.87 2.32
N ASP A 168 2.92 4.53 3.60
CA ASP A 168 3.79 5.20 4.56
C ASP A 168 5.26 4.74 4.49
N ALA A 169 5.52 3.44 4.25
CA ALA A 169 6.87 2.89 4.29
C ALA A 169 7.88 3.58 3.34
N PRO A 170 7.57 3.87 2.07
CA PRO A 170 8.51 4.58 1.21
C PRO A 170 8.75 6.05 1.61
N ILE A 171 7.82 6.69 2.32
CA ILE A 171 8.04 8.01 2.92
C ILE A 171 9.16 7.95 3.98
N GLY A 172 9.43 6.75 4.51
CA GLY A 172 10.53 6.47 5.42
C GLY A 172 11.90 6.91 4.90
N TYR A 173 12.12 6.89 3.60
CA TYR A 173 13.36 7.41 3.00
C TYR A 173 13.50 8.91 3.19
N ILE A 174 12.39 9.66 3.07
CA ILE A 174 12.37 11.11 3.29
C ILE A 174 12.59 11.40 4.77
N SER A 175 11.85 10.74 5.66
CA SER A 175 11.96 10.96 7.11
C SER A 175 13.33 10.58 7.65
N ALA A 176 13.96 9.51 7.13
CA ALA A 176 15.32 9.14 7.48
C ALA A 176 16.33 10.22 7.06
N THR A 177 16.16 10.81 5.89
CA THR A 177 17.03 11.91 5.44
C THR A 177 16.83 13.16 6.32
N GLN A 178 15.59 13.43 6.76
CA GLN A 178 15.33 14.54 7.71
C GLN A 178 15.97 14.30 9.08
N ASP A 179 15.99 13.04 9.54
CA ASP A 179 16.68 12.69 10.80
C ASP A 179 18.22 12.82 10.66
N LEU A 180 18.75 12.58 9.47
CA LEU A 180 20.18 12.66 9.20
C LEU A 180 20.69 14.09 9.14
N THR A 181 19.96 15.00 8.48
CA THR A 181 20.42 16.36 8.23
C THR A 181 19.29 17.36 8.04
N PRO A 182 19.44 18.60 8.55
CA PRO A 182 18.51 19.68 8.24
C PRO A 182 18.50 20.08 6.78
N ASP A 183 19.57 19.76 6.03
CA ASP A 183 19.71 20.03 4.60
C ASP A 183 19.09 18.92 3.72
N TRP A 184 18.13 18.14 4.24
CA TRP A 184 17.53 16.99 3.59
C TRP A 184 16.96 17.30 2.19
N GLU A 185 16.49 18.52 1.95
CA GLU A 185 15.94 18.94 0.65
C GLU A 185 16.96 18.89 -0.47
N LYS A 186 18.25 19.09 -0.19
CA LYS A 186 19.34 18.95 -1.18
C LYS A 186 19.40 17.53 -1.76
N TYR A 187 18.99 16.52 -0.98
CA TYR A 187 18.99 15.12 -1.41
C TYR A 187 17.70 14.73 -2.14
N TRP A 188 16.62 15.49 -1.99
CA TRP A 188 15.32 15.13 -2.53
C TRP A 188 14.81 16.06 -3.63
N LYS A 189 15.27 17.30 -3.67
CA LYS A 189 14.77 18.34 -4.57
C LYS A 189 15.81 18.87 -5.54
N SER A 190 17.07 18.41 -5.48
CA SER A 190 18.13 18.81 -6.42
C SER A 190 18.09 17.94 -7.66
N GLU A 191 18.25 18.56 -8.84
CA GLU A 191 18.35 17.86 -10.14
C GLU A 191 19.61 16.98 -10.24
N ASP A 192 20.64 17.29 -9.47
CA ASP A 192 21.90 16.52 -9.43
C ASP A 192 21.81 15.25 -8.56
N THR A 193 20.69 15.01 -7.91
CA THR A 193 20.52 13.86 -7.03
C THR A 193 20.03 12.64 -7.77
N LYS A 194 20.69 11.50 -7.54
CA LYS A 194 20.25 10.19 -8.02
C LYS A 194 19.91 9.28 -6.86
N MET A 195 18.67 8.77 -6.83
CA MET A 195 18.23 7.78 -5.86
C MET A 195 18.48 6.36 -6.38
N VAL A 196 19.08 5.51 -5.54
CA VAL A 196 19.33 4.11 -5.84
C VAL A 196 18.69 3.25 -4.75
N HIS A 197 17.77 2.36 -5.14
CA HIS A 197 17.09 1.44 -4.24
C HIS A 197 17.70 0.04 -4.30
N PHE A 198 18.04 -0.51 -3.13
CA PHE A 198 18.42 -1.92 -2.96
C PHE A 198 17.25 -2.66 -2.33
N ILE A 199 16.46 -3.34 -3.15
CA ILE A 199 15.17 -3.93 -2.75
C ILE A 199 15.00 -5.35 -3.28
N GLY A 200 14.16 -6.14 -2.60
CA GLY A 200 13.69 -7.41 -3.13
C GLY A 200 12.74 -7.23 -4.33
N LYS A 201 12.65 -8.25 -5.18
CA LYS A 201 11.80 -8.21 -6.38
C LYS A 201 10.33 -7.89 -6.08
N ASP A 202 9.84 -8.28 -4.92
CA ASP A 202 8.44 -8.09 -4.50
C ASP A 202 8.12 -6.61 -4.24
N ASN A 203 9.14 -5.78 -4.06
CA ASN A 203 9.03 -4.34 -3.82
C ASN A 203 9.17 -3.48 -5.09
N ILE A 204 9.42 -4.08 -6.27
CA ILE A 204 9.63 -3.33 -7.52
C ILE A 204 8.43 -2.42 -7.81
N VAL A 205 7.21 -2.94 -7.76
CA VAL A 205 6.00 -2.17 -8.07
C VAL A 205 5.83 -0.99 -7.13
N PHE A 206 6.09 -1.17 -5.83
CA PHE A 206 5.96 -0.09 -4.85
C PHE A 206 6.99 1.01 -5.07
N HIS A 207 8.23 0.68 -5.46
CA HIS A 207 9.29 1.67 -5.66
C HIS A 207 9.31 2.29 -7.05
N CYS A 208 8.82 1.56 -8.06
CA CYS A 208 8.89 2.04 -9.45
C CYS A 208 7.55 2.60 -9.97
N ILE A 209 6.42 2.26 -9.35
CA ILE A 209 5.09 2.70 -9.76
C ILE A 209 4.41 3.53 -8.67
N VAL A 210 4.19 2.93 -7.49
CA VAL A 210 3.40 3.58 -6.43
C VAL A 210 4.12 4.81 -5.88
N PHE A 211 5.36 4.66 -5.42
CA PHE A 211 6.10 5.74 -4.80
C PHE A 211 6.38 6.93 -5.76
N PRO A 212 6.81 6.73 -7.02
CA PRO A 212 6.90 7.83 -7.97
C PRO A 212 5.57 8.53 -8.25
N SER A 213 4.46 7.79 -8.28
CA SER A 213 3.13 8.40 -8.40
C SER A 213 2.77 9.24 -7.18
N MET A 214 3.11 8.78 -5.98
CA MET A 214 2.93 9.55 -4.74
C MET A 214 3.75 10.84 -4.76
N LEU A 215 5.02 10.77 -5.16
CA LEU A 215 5.89 11.95 -5.29
C LEU A 215 5.36 12.92 -6.35
N LYS A 216 4.92 12.40 -7.49
CA LYS A 216 4.32 13.21 -8.57
C LYS A 216 3.01 13.89 -8.13
N ALA A 217 2.20 13.20 -7.32
CA ALA A 217 0.99 13.76 -6.73
C ALA A 217 1.30 14.86 -5.73
N HIS A 218 2.39 14.70 -4.99
CA HIS A 218 2.80 15.63 -3.94
C HIS A 218 3.42 16.94 -4.49
N GLY A 219 3.98 16.94 -5.70
CA GLY A 219 4.64 18.09 -6.36
C GLY A 219 6.14 18.00 -6.20
#